data_539fa1189dfe6b795aeb26d701186484
#
_entry.id   539fa1189dfe6b795aeb26d701186484
#
_cell.length_a   1.000
_cell.length_b   1.000
_cell.length_c   1.000
_cell.angle_alpha   90.00
_cell.angle_beta   90.00
_cell.angle_gamma   90.00
#
_symmetry.space_group_name_H-M   'P 1'
#
loop_
_entity.id
_entity.type
_entity.pdbx_description
1 polymer ?
#
loop_
_entity_poly.entity_id
_entity_poly.type
_entity_poly.pdbx_seq_one_letter_code
_entity_poly.pdbx_strand_id
1 'polypeptide(L)'
;ELDYNNKDIHGMPGVKIHYKISQNTEKILKHGIKMSKKLFSKAGADIVSSFAPIKNTGWHTAGTVRMGDDPNTSVVNKYGQAHQVKNLFIVDSSVFVTAGAVNPVATAQAVTLFSCNYIINNIDNIVTRS
;
A
#
# COMPACT_ATOMS: atom_id res chain seq x y z
N GLU A 1 10.35 -11.58 -6.72
CA GLU A 1 11.02 -12.32 -7.80
C GLU A 1 10.03 -13.24 -8.50
N LEU A 2 10.30 -13.55 -9.77
CA LEU A 2 9.60 -14.62 -10.46
C LEU A 2 10.25 -15.96 -10.10
N ASP A 3 9.42 -16.95 -9.78
CA ASP A 3 9.86 -18.30 -9.46
C ASP A 3 9.68 -19.20 -10.70
N TYR A 4 10.72 -19.34 -11.49
CA TYR A 4 10.72 -20.15 -12.70
C TYR A 4 10.68 -21.67 -12.44
N ASN A 5 10.92 -22.10 -11.19
CA ASN A 5 10.85 -23.51 -10.81
C ASN A 5 9.41 -23.95 -10.51
N ASN A 6 8.53 -22.99 -10.13
CA ASN A 6 7.12 -23.23 -9.90
C ASN A 6 6.30 -22.47 -10.95
N LYS A 7 5.62 -23.22 -11.81
CA LYS A 7 4.79 -22.67 -12.89
C LYS A 7 3.35 -23.10 -12.71
N ASP A 8 2.44 -22.24 -13.13
CA ASP A 8 1.03 -22.61 -13.23
C ASP A 8 0.77 -23.53 -14.45
N ILE A 9 -0.50 -23.92 -14.63
CA ILE A 9 -0.93 -24.80 -15.73
C ILE A 9 -0.73 -24.19 -17.13
N HIS A 10 -0.52 -22.88 -17.24
CA HIS A 10 -0.27 -22.13 -18.46
C HIS A 10 1.22 -21.86 -18.69
N GLY A 11 2.09 -22.38 -17.82
CA GLY A 11 3.55 -22.18 -17.89
C GLY A 11 4.05 -20.83 -17.36
N MET A 12 3.18 -20.01 -16.75
CA MET A 12 3.56 -18.74 -16.13
C MET A 12 4.33 -19.01 -14.84
N PRO A 13 5.46 -18.30 -14.61
CA PRO A 13 6.23 -18.46 -13.39
C PRO A 13 5.44 -17.97 -12.16
N GLY A 14 5.61 -18.66 -11.06
CA GLY A 14 5.07 -18.24 -9.77
C GLY A 14 5.70 -16.96 -9.26
N VAL A 15 5.12 -16.38 -8.21
CA VAL A 15 5.66 -15.19 -7.53
C VAL A 15 6.27 -15.60 -6.21
N LYS A 16 7.56 -15.26 -6.02
CA LYS A 16 8.26 -15.43 -4.75
C LYS A 16 8.37 -14.10 -4.03
N ILE A 17 7.69 -13.99 -2.90
CA ILE A 17 7.63 -12.77 -2.09
C ILE A 17 8.65 -12.88 -0.96
N HIS A 18 9.62 -11.96 -0.91
CA HIS A 18 10.55 -11.80 0.19
C HIS A 18 10.00 -10.75 1.15
N TYR A 19 9.50 -11.19 2.30
CA TYR A 19 8.89 -10.32 3.29
C TYR A 19 9.65 -10.33 4.61
N LYS A 20 9.98 -9.15 5.11
CA LYS A 20 10.60 -8.95 6.41
C LYS A 20 9.92 -7.81 7.15
N ILE A 21 9.47 -8.07 8.36
CA ILE A 21 8.92 -7.04 9.24
C ILE A 21 10.03 -6.09 9.69
N SER A 22 9.83 -4.77 9.54
CA SER A 22 10.76 -3.77 10.03
C SER A 22 10.76 -3.72 11.57
N GLN A 23 11.86 -3.26 12.16
CA GLN A 23 11.95 -3.08 13.62
C GLN A 23 10.86 -2.13 14.15
N ASN A 24 10.51 -1.09 13.38
CA ASN A 24 9.46 -0.16 13.76
C ASN A 24 8.09 -0.84 13.75
N THR A 25 7.78 -1.61 12.73
CA THR A 25 6.53 -2.39 12.63
C THR A 25 6.43 -3.38 13.79
N GLU A 26 7.54 -4.03 14.17
CA GLU A 26 7.56 -4.95 15.32
C GLU A 26 7.24 -4.22 16.64
N LYS A 27 7.79 -3.02 16.85
CA LYS A 27 7.50 -2.20 18.04
C LYS A 27 6.02 -1.79 18.09
N ILE A 28 5.46 -1.34 16.96
CA ILE A 28 4.05 -0.96 16.84
C ILE A 28 3.16 -2.16 17.13
N LEU A 29 3.46 -3.33 16.57
CA LEU A 29 2.72 -4.57 16.80
C LEU A 29 2.72 -4.97 18.27
N LYS A 30 3.89 -4.97 18.92
CA LYS A 30 4.02 -5.26 20.36
C LYS A 30 3.21 -4.27 21.22
N HIS A 31 3.26 -2.98 20.86
CA HIS A 31 2.48 -1.94 21.55
C HIS A 31 0.97 -2.18 21.38
N GLY A 32 0.49 -2.44 20.17
CA GLY A 32 -0.91 -2.72 19.88
C GLY A 32 -1.43 -3.94 20.66
N ILE A 33 -0.68 -5.05 20.68
CA ILE A 33 -1.01 -6.24 21.47
C ILE A 33 -1.13 -5.90 22.97
N LYS A 34 -0.14 -5.16 23.50
CA LYS A 34 -0.15 -4.76 24.92
C LYS A 34 -1.38 -3.91 25.25
N MET A 35 -1.71 -2.94 24.41
CA MET A 35 -2.88 -2.08 24.62
C MET A 35 -4.20 -2.83 24.49
N SER A 36 -4.34 -3.71 23.51
CA SER A 36 -5.52 -4.56 23.33
C SER A 36 -5.74 -5.47 24.54
N LYS A 37 -4.69 -6.14 25.03
CA LYS A 37 -4.79 -6.96 26.25
C LYS A 37 -5.25 -6.14 27.45
N LYS A 38 -4.68 -4.94 27.65
CA LYS A 38 -5.09 -4.04 28.74
C LYS A 38 -6.56 -3.64 28.61
N LEU A 39 -7.04 -3.34 27.39
CA LEU A 39 -8.43 -2.98 27.13
C LEU A 39 -9.37 -4.14 27.51
N PHE A 40 -9.12 -5.34 27.01
CA PHE A 40 -9.96 -6.52 27.30
C PHE A 40 -9.96 -6.87 28.78
N SER A 41 -8.81 -6.84 29.46
CA SER A 41 -8.76 -7.06 30.92
C SER A 41 -9.57 -6.00 31.70
N LYS A 42 -9.52 -4.73 31.29
CA LYS A 42 -10.33 -3.66 31.89
C LYS A 42 -11.83 -3.79 31.60
N ALA A 43 -12.18 -4.40 30.47
CA ALA A 43 -13.56 -4.72 30.11
C ALA A 43 -14.11 -5.97 30.82
N GLY A 44 -13.33 -6.60 31.71
CA GLY A 44 -13.76 -7.76 32.51
C GLY A 44 -13.47 -9.12 31.88
N ALA A 45 -12.58 -9.21 30.93
CA ALA A 45 -12.18 -10.49 30.37
C ALA A 45 -11.27 -11.27 31.38
N ASP A 46 -11.62 -12.49 31.72
CA ASP A 46 -10.86 -13.37 32.62
C ASP A 46 -9.56 -13.85 31.95
N ILE A 47 -9.63 -14.17 30.65
CA ILE A 47 -8.49 -14.68 29.90
C ILE A 47 -8.37 -13.89 28.60
N VAL A 48 -7.16 -13.36 28.32
CA VAL A 48 -6.85 -12.67 27.07
C VAL A 48 -5.64 -13.32 26.41
N SER A 49 -5.86 -14.02 25.31
CA SER A 49 -4.80 -14.56 24.46
C SER A 49 -4.56 -13.66 23.23
N SER A 50 -3.38 -13.72 22.65
CA SER A 50 -3.05 -12.99 21.42
C SER A 50 -2.03 -13.76 20.60
N PHE A 51 -2.15 -13.66 19.28
CA PHE A 51 -1.16 -14.17 18.33
C PHE A 51 -0.99 -13.16 17.22
N ALA A 52 0.24 -12.89 16.85
CA ALA A 52 0.61 -11.97 15.78
C ALA A 52 2.09 -12.19 15.39
N PRO A 53 2.44 -11.92 14.13
CA PRO A 53 1.57 -11.61 13.00
C PRO A 53 0.80 -12.85 12.52
N ILE A 54 -0.38 -12.61 11.95
CA ILE A 54 -1.12 -13.66 11.26
C ILE A 54 -0.53 -13.81 9.86
N LYS A 55 -0.08 -15.00 9.50
CA LYS A 55 0.46 -15.27 8.14
C LYS A 55 -0.66 -15.19 7.10
N ASN A 56 -0.30 -14.79 5.88
CA ASN A 56 -1.18 -14.75 4.70
C ASN A 56 -2.40 -13.81 4.84
N THR A 57 -2.27 -12.71 5.59
CA THR A 57 -3.34 -11.72 5.80
C THR A 57 -3.01 -10.33 5.24
N GLY A 58 -2.04 -10.22 4.35
CA GLY A 58 -1.63 -8.96 3.72
C GLY A 58 -2.59 -8.50 2.61
N TRP A 59 -3.87 -8.22 2.93
CA TRP A 59 -4.89 -7.87 1.94
C TRP A 59 -4.92 -6.39 1.56
N HIS A 60 -4.28 -5.53 2.33
CA HIS A 60 -4.17 -4.10 2.08
C HIS A 60 -2.76 -3.75 1.57
N THR A 61 -2.43 -4.25 0.39
CA THR A 61 -1.15 -3.95 -0.26
C THR A 61 -1.10 -2.48 -0.70
N ALA A 62 0.04 -1.83 -0.44
CA ALA A 62 0.24 -0.41 -0.75
C ALA A 62 1.73 -0.12 -1.00
N GLY A 63 2.02 0.99 -1.68
CA GLY A 63 3.37 1.56 -1.75
C GLY A 63 4.30 0.99 -2.82
N THR A 64 3.84 0.10 -3.72
CA THR A 64 4.67 -0.46 -4.80
C THR A 64 5.05 0.58 -5.86
N VAL A 65 4.25 1.65 -5.99
CA VAL A 65 4.42 2.76 -6.95
C VAL A 65 4.32 4.09 -6.19
N ARG A 66 5.00 4.18 -5.05
CA ARG A 66 4.82 5.27 -4.10
C ARG A 66 4.99 6.65 -4.73
N MET A 67 4.15 7.59 -4.29
CA MET A 67 4.23 8.98 -4.68
C MET A 67 5.35 9.74 -3.94
N GLY A 68 5.84 10.82 -4.56
CA GLY A 68 6.81 11.73 -3.98
C GLY A 68 7.21 12.83 -4.95
N ASP A 69 7.96 13.82 -4.48
CA ASP A 69 8.41 14.93 -5.30
C ASP A 69 9.73 14.62 -6.03
N ASP A 70 10.53 13.70 -5.51
CA ASP A 70 11.82 13.32 -6.10
C ASP A 70 11.67 12.06 -6.97
N PRO A 71 11.91 12.17 -8.33
CA PRO A 71 11.80 11.04 -9.24
C PRO A 71 12.84 9.93 -8.99
N ASN A 72 13.91 10.20 -8.23
CA ASN A 72 14.89 9.18 -7.88
C ASN A 72 14.40 8.26 -6.74
N THR A 73 13.42 8.69 -5.98
CA THR A 73 12.89 7.98 -4.81
C THR A 73 11.41 7.67 -4.86
N SER A 74 10.73 8.11 -5.93
CA SER A 74 9.29 7.91 -6.16
C SER A 74 9.00 7.60 -7.63
N VAL A 75 7.86 6.99 -7.90
CA VAL A 75 7.45 6.60 -9.26
C VAL A 75 6.48 7.63 -9.84
N VAL A 76 5.61 8.18 -9.00
CA VAL A 76 4.61 9.17 -9.37
C VAL A 76 4.71 10.40 -8.47
N ASN A 77 4.23 11.54 -8.98
CA ASN A 77 4.09 12.76 -8.18
C ASN A 77 2.83 12.72 -7.30
N LYS A 78 2.56 13.79 -6.55
CA LYS A 78 1.39 13.92 -5.66
C LYS A 78 0.03 13.78 -6.35
N TYR A 79 -0.03 13.88 -7.67
CA TYR A 79 -1.25 13.71 -8.46
C TYR A 79 -1.37 12.29 -9.05
N GLY A 80 -0.50 11.37 -8.68
CA GLY A 80 -0.44 10.04 -9.27
C GLY A 80 0.14 9.98 -10.69
N GLN A 81 0.65 11.10 -11.22
CA GLN A 81 1.26 11.19 -12.54
C GLN A 81 2.68 10.63 -12.51
N ALA A 82 3.01 9.73 -13.43
CA ALA A 82 4.34 9.18 -13.54
C ALA A 82 5.38 10.27 -13.91
N HIS A 83 6.53 10.26 -13.22
CA HIS A 83 7.58 11.25 -13.47
C HIS A 83 8.14 11.16 -14.89
N GLN A 84 8.24 9.96 -15.46
CA GLN A 84 8.85 9.73 -16.77
C GLN A 84 7.83 9.75 -17.92
N VAL A 85 6.54 9.55 -17.64
CA VAL A 85 5.50 9.42 -18.68
C VAL A 85 4.33 10.34 -18.33
N LYS A 86 4.28 11.51 -18.95
CA LYS A 86 3.35 12.58 -18.60
C LYS A 86 1.85 12.24 -18.70
N ASN A 87 1.49 11.31 -19.57
CA ASN A 87 0.10 10.88 -19.79
C ASN A 87 -0.25 9.58 -19.05
N LEU A 88 0.63 9.09 -18.14
CA LEU A 88 0.40 7.92 -17.33
C LEU A 88 0.07 8.34 -15.89
N PHE A 89 -1.08 7.90 -15.39
CA PHE A 89 -1.52 8.10 -14.01
C PHE A 89 -1.80 6.77 -13.33
N ILE A 90 -1.44 6.69 -12.05
CA ILE A 90 -1.72 5.55 -11.18
C ILE A 90 -2.55 6.07 -10.02
N VAL A 91 -3.76 5.51 -9.84
CA VAL A 91 -4.80 6.07 -8.95
C VAL A 91 -5.38 5.03 -8.00
N ASP A 92 -4.54 4.19 -7.45
CA ASP A 92 -4.89 3.17 -6.47
C ASP A 92 -3.97 3.24 -5.22
N SER A 93 -4.13 2.33 -4.28
CA SER A 93 -3.34 2.34 -3.03
C SER A 93 -1.85 2.06 -3.24
N SER A 94 -1.40 1.63 -4.42
CA SER A 94 0.02 1.43 -4.70
C SER A 94 0.84 2.72 -4.63
N VAL A 95 0.19 3.89 -4.79
CA VAL A 95 0.85 5.20 -4.69
C VAL A 95 1.10 5.65 -3.25
N PHE A 96 0.55 4.97 -2.24
CA PHE A 96 0.71 5.38 -0.84
C PHE A 96 2.16 5.26 -0.37
N VAL A 97 2.60 6.26 0.37
CA VAL A 97 3.93 6.29 1.00
C VAL A 97 3.95 5.44 2.26
N THR A 98 2.85 5.48 3.01
CA THR A 98 2.65 4.71 4.25
C THR A 98 1.23 4.16 4.28
N ALA A 99 1.07 3.00 4.94
CA ALA A 99 -0.26 2.46 5.20
C ALA A 99 -0.91 3.16 6.42
N GLY A 100 -2.23 3.33 6.37
CA GLY A 100 -3.01 3.79 7.51
C GLY A 100 -3.19 2.69 8.58
N ALA A 101 -3.83 3.06 9.69
CA ALA A 101 -4.14 2.12 10.78
C ALA A 101 -5.38 1.25 10.53
N VAL A 102 -6.17 1.58 9.50
CA VAL A 102 -7.43 0.94 9.12
C VAL A 102 -7.48 0.70 7.62
N ASN A 103 -8.53 0.05 7.15
CA ASN A 103 -8.77 -0.26 5.75
C ASN A 103 -8.63 0.99 4.85
N PRO A 104 -7.82 0.96 3.79
CA PRO A 104 -7.40 2.16 3.06
C PRO A 104 -8.35 2.63 1.96
N VAL A 105 -9.47 1.92 1.68
CA VAL A 105 -10.31 2.15 0.50
C VAL A 105 -10.84 3.58 0.40
N ALA A 106 -11.36 4.15 1.50
CA ALA A 106 -11.86 5.53 1.49
C ALA A 106 -10.75 6.55 1.17
N THR A 107 -9.54 6.33 1.71
CA THR A 107 -8.37 7.16 1.40
C THR A 107 -7.93 6.99 -0.06
N ALA A 108 -7.94 5.76 -0.58
CA ALA A 108 -7.61 5.50 -1.99
C ALA A 108 -8.59 6.21 -2.93
N GLN A 109 -9.88 6.16 -2.64
CA GLN A 109 -10.91 6.87 -3.40
C GLN A 109 -10.72 8.39 -3.36
N ALA A 110 -10.40 8.96 -2.20
CA ALA A 110 -10.13 10.39 -2.05
C ALA A 110 -8.91 10.83 -2.88
N VAL A 111 -7.82 10.06 -2.84
CA VAL A 111 -6.62 10.30 -3.67
C VAL A 111 -6.95 10.18 -5.15
N THR A 112 -7.74 9.18 -5.55
CA THR A 112 -8.22 9.03 -6.94
C THR A 112 -9.00 10.24 -7.40
N LEU A 113 -9.96 10.73 -6.62
CA LEU A 113 -10.73 11.95 -6.94
C LEU A 113 -9.84 13.19 -7.07
N PHE A 114 -8.86 13.33 -6.18
CA PHE A 114 -7.88 14.42 -6.25
C PHE A 114 -7.06 14.36 -7.55
N SER A 115 -6.61 13.18 -7.96
CA SER A 115 -5.88 12.95 -9.21
C SER A 115 -6.77 13.21 -10.43
N CYS A 116 -8.01 12.73 -10.43
CA CYS A 116 -8.97 12.98 -11.51
C CYS A 116 -9.26 14.47 -11.70
N ASN A 117 -9.43 15.21 -10.60
CA ASN A 117 -9.63 16.66 -10.67
C ASN A 117 -8.42 17.38 -11.29
N TYR A 118 -7.21 16.97 -10.93
CA TYR A 118 -6.00 17.48 -11.57
C TYR A 118 -5.96 17.17 -13.07
N ILE A 119 -6.28 15.95 -13.48
CA ILE A 119 -6.31 15.53 -14.90
C ILE A 119 -7.29 16.40 -15.70
N ILE A 120 -8.53 16.55 -15.20
CA ILE A 120 -9.57 17.34 -15.87
C ILE A 120 -9.12 18.79 -16.09
N ASN A 121 -8.51 19.41 -15.07
CA ASN A 121 -8.08 20.80 -15.13
C ASN A 121 -6.79 21.02 -15.93
N ASN A 122 -6.08 19.94 -16.32
CA ASN A 122 -4.80 20.04 -17.03
C ASN A 122 -4.74 19.18 -18.30
N ILE A 123 -5.88 18.75 -18.82
CA ILE A 123 -5.96 17.76 -19.90
C ILE A 123 -5.18 18.18 -21.14
N ASP A 124 -5.22 19.46 -21.53
CA ASP A 124 -4.53 19.98 -22.72
C ASP A 124 -2.99 19.93 -22.59
N ASN A 125 -2.49 19.97 -21.36
CA ASN A 125 -1.05 19.88 -21.07
C ASN A 125 -0.57 18.42 -20.93
N ILE A 126 -1.50 17.49 -20.64
CA ILE A 126 -1.22 16.07 -20.43
C ILE A 126 -1.26 15.32 -21.75
N VAL A 127 -2.25 15.61 -22.56
CA VAL A 127 -2.43 14.98 -23.88
C VAL A 127 -1.67 15.80 -24.90
N THR A 128 -0.46 15.38 -25.23
CA THR A 128 0.24 15.86 -26.43
C THR A 128 -0.54 15.38 -27.64
N ARG A 129 -1.31 16.29 -28.29
CA ARG A 129 -1.86 16.03 -29.62
C ARG A 129 -0.66 15.92 -30.56
N SER A 130 -0.33 14.69 -30.96
CA SER A 130 0.60 14.39 -32.06
C SER A 130 -0.02 14.83 -33.37
#